data_65ad01f03d5e39566f0bdbb59f86ced3
#
_entry.id   65ad01f03d5e39566f0bdbb59f86ced3
#
_cell.length_a   1.000
_cell.length_b   1.000
_cell.length_c   1.000
_cell.angle_alpha   90.00
_cell.angle_beta   90.00
_cell.angle_gamma   90.00
#
_symmetry.space_group_name_H-M   'P 1'
#
loop_
_entity.id
_entity.type
_entity.pdbx_description
1 polymer ?
#
loop_
_entity_poly.entity_id
_entity_poly.type
_entity_poly.pdbx_seq_one_letter_code
_entity_poly.pdbx_strand_id
1 'polypeptide(L)'
;THVKNNEPILSINKMDALNELSIEVQEDLNKRWKDEGEASIKLPTKITDYFNKIISENPIARKHINMKVQLIAEGKNGGEFILDISKDKESGTYVTEGKTDDWNYYMKIPAHLVEKSVSEELLWETLFLSARWKGDRKPDQWNEHFINLLYDPDPTRISNIYKIYDKLH
;
A
#
# COMPACT_ATOMS: atom_id res chain seq x y z
N THR A 1 -63.71 13.41 -1.10
CA THR A 1 -62.69 14.12 -1.89
C THR A 1 -61.57 14.54 -0.97
N HIS A 2 -60.51 13.73 -0.87
CA HIS A 2 -59.31 14.05 -0.11
C HIS A 2 -58.24 14.51 -1.09
N VAL A 3 -57.90 15.77 -1.02
CA VAL A 3 -56.72 16.34 -1.64
C VAL A 3 -55.54 15.94 -0.73
N LYS A 4 -54.70 15.06 -1.23
CA LYS A 4 -53.39 14.78 -0.59
C LYS A 4 -52.49 15.98 -0.84
N ASN A 5 -52.07 16.66 0.21
CA ASN A 5 -50.98 17.60 0.16
C ASN A 5 -49.71 16.83 -0.27
N ASN A 6 -49.28 17.03 -1.50
CA ASN A 6 -47.95 16.70 -1.93
C ASN A 6 -47.01 17.76 -1.35
N GLU A 7 -46.47 17.51 -0.17
CA GLU A 7 -45.32 18.27 0.26
C GLU A 7 -44.19 18.03 -0.75
N PRO A 8 -43.52 19.09 -1.20
CA PRO A 8 -42.39 18.91 -2.11
C PRO A 8 -41.32 18.09 -1.37
N ILE A 9 -41.00 16.93 -1.93
CA ILE A 9 -39.81 16.19 -1.52
C ILE A 9 -38.67 17.18 -1.68
N LEU A 10 -38.07 17.60 -0.56
CA LEU A 10 -36.87 18.41 -0.56
C LEU A 10 -35.88 17.76 -1.52
N SER A 11 -35.63 18.41 -2.64
CA SER A 11 -34.58 18.00 -3.58
C SER A 11 -33.25 18.27 -2.88
N ILE A 12 -32.81 17.35 -2.06
CA ILE A 12 -31.48 17.38 -1.50
C ILE A 12 -30.54 17.38 -2.71
N ASN A 13 -29.83 18.48 -2.88
CA ASN A 13 -28.81 18.53 -3.90
C ASN A 13 -27.78 17.44 -3.55
N LYS A 14 -27.79 16.34 -4.32
CA LYS A 14 -26.91 15.21 -4.06
C LYS A 14 -25.44 15.61 -3.96
N MET A 15 -25.03 16.61 -4.71
CA MET A 15 -23.63 17.09 -4.69
C MET A 15 -23.31 17.79 -3.38
N ASP A 16 -24.22 18.61 -2.85
CA ASP A 16 -24.01 19.29 -1.57
C ASP A 16 -23.98 18.28 -0.43
N ALA A 17 -24.89 17.31 -0.40
CA ALA A 17 -24.88 16.23 0.59
C ALA A 17 -23.63 15.36 0.53
N LEU A 18 -23.13 15.05 -0.68
CA LEU A 18 -21.88 14.32 -0.85
C LEU A 18 -20.65 15.14 -0.42
N ASN A 19 -20.66 16.44 -0.65
CA ASN A 19 -19.59 17.33 -0.21
C ASN A 19 -19.56 17.46 1.32
N GLU A 20 -20.73 17.64 1.97
CA GLU A 20 -20.85 17.68 3.42
C GLU A 20 -20.37 16.36 4.04
N LEU A 21 -20.83 15.22 3.53
CA LEU A 21 -20.39 13.91 3.99
C LEU A 21 -18.90 13.72 3.80
N SER A 22 -18.34 14.18 2.68
CA SER A 22 -16.89 14.10 2.41
C SER A 22 -16.08 14.89 3.43
N ILE A 23 -16.55 16.08 3.82
CA ILE A 23 -15.90 16.92 4.84
C ILE A 23 -15.96 16.23 6.21
N GLU A 24 -17.13 15.74 6.62
CA GLU A 24 -17.33 15.05 7.90
C GLU A 24 -16.43 13.80 8.00
N VAL A 25 -16.41 12.97 6.93
CA VAL A 25 -15.55 11.78 6.87
C VAL A 25 -14.07 12.17 6.94
N GLN A 26 -13.67 13.24 6.27
CA GLN A 26 -12.27 13.70 6.30
C GLN A 26 -11.86 14.21 7.69
N GLU A 27 -12.74 14.89 8.40
CA GLU A 27 -12.50 15.35 9.77
C GLU A 27 -12.37 14.18 10.74
N ASP A 28 -13.25 13.17 10.65
CA ASP A 28 -13.17 11.95 11.47
C ASP A 28 -11.87 11.17 11.18
N LEU A 29 -11.50 11.02 9.91
CA LEU A 29 -10.23 10.41 9.53
C LEU A 29 -9.03 11.17 10.10
N ASN A 30 -9.02 12.50 10.01
CA ASN A 30 -7.93 13.32 10.53
C ASN A 30 -7.82 13.21 12.06
N LYS A 31 -8.96 13.11 12.76
CA LYS A 31 -8.97 12.88 14.20
C LYS A 31 -8.40 11.53 14.56
N ARG A 32 -8.85 10.46 13.89
CA ARG A 32 -8.32 9.10 14.09
C ARG A 32 -6.82 9.03 13.82
N TRP A 33 -6.34 9.69 12.78
CA TRP A 33 -4.92 9.71 12.44
C TRP A 33 -4.06 10.40 13.52
N LYS A 34 -4.59 11.43 14.19
CA LYS A 34 -3.91 12.04 15.33
C LYS A 34 -3.83 11.09 16.53
N ASP A 35 -4.90 10.34 16.77
CA ASP A 35 -4.96 9.38 17.87
C ASP A 35 -4.10 8.13 17.65
N GLU A 36 -3.80 7.78 16.40
CA GLU A 36 -2.96 6.62 16.04
C GLU A 36 -1.45 6.84 16.22
N GLY A 37 -1.06 8.08 16.48
CA GLY A 37 0.32 8.47 16.74
C GLY A 37 1.15 8.72 15.48
N GLU A 38 2.42 9.03 15.69
CA GLU A 38 3.39 9.30 14.65
C GLU A 38 4.35 8.11 14.49
N ALA A 39 4.89 7.93 13.30
CA ALA A 39 5.94 6.97 13.07
C ALA A 39 7.22 7.34 13.87
N SER A 40 8.00 6.33 14.25
CA SER A 40 9.27 6.53 14.93
C SER A 40 10.35 7.06 13.97
N ILE A 41 11.37 7.71 14.53
CA ILE A 41 12.55 8.16 13.77
C ILE A 41 13.31 6.99 13.11
N LYS A 42 13.06 5.75 13.54
CA LYS A 42 13.69 4.54 13.01
C LYS A 42 12.96 3.97 11.79
N LEU A 43 11.85 4.57 11.38
CA LEU A 43 11.05 4.05 10.27
C LEU A 43 11.85 3.86 8.97
N PRO A 44 12.72 4.79 8.51
CA PRO A 44 13.51 4.57 7.30
C PRO A 44 14.36 3.30 7.37
N THR A 45 15.01 3.05 8.50
CA THR A 45 15.80 1.83 8.72
C THR A 45 14.91 0.59 8.71
N LYS A 46 13.77 0.63 9.40
CA LYS A 46 12.81 -0.50 9.42
C LYS A 46 12.31 -0.85 8.01
N ILE A 47 11.97 0.15 7.19
CA ILE A 47 11.56 -0.05 5.79
C ILE A 47 12.67 -0.75 5.02
N THR A 48 13.89 -0.22 5.13
CA THR A 48 15.06 -0.76 4.42
C THR A 48 15.34 -2.21 4.82
N ASP A 49 15.37 -2.50 6.11
CA ASP A 49 15.64 -3.84 6.64
C ASP A 49 14.56 -4.84 6.23
N TYR A 50 13.28 -4.46 6.41
CA TYR A 50 12.15 -5.32 6.08
C TYR A 50 12.13 -5.70 4.59
N PHE A 51 12.16 -4.71 3.70
CA PHE A 51 12.07 -5.00 2.27
C PHE A 51 13.33 -5.68 1.72
N ASN A 52 14.52 -5.31 2.18
CA ASN A 52 15.74 -6.03 1.79
C ASN A 52 15.66 -7.49 2.24
N LYS A 53 15.16 -7.77 3.44
CA LYS A 53 14.98 -9.14 3.93
C LYS A 53 14.02 -9.93 3.06
N ILE A 54 12.76 -9.49 2.94
CA ILE A 54 11.73 -10.28 2.23
C ILE A 54 12.05 -10.47 0.75
N ILE A 55 12.71 -9.49 0.10
CA ILE A 55 13.10 -9.59 -1.31
C ILE A 55 14.30 -10.55 -1.47
N SER A 56 15.32 -10.47 -0.60
CA SER A 56 16.50 -11.34 -0.67
C SER A 56 16.17 -12.79 -0.36
N GLU A 57 15.27 -13.03 0.61
CA GLU A 57 14.84 -14.38 1.01
C GLU A 57 13.92 -15.05 -0.04
N ASN A 58 13.37 -14.27 -0.99
CA ASN A 58 12.43 -14.77 -2.01
C ASN A 58 12.93 -14.58 -3.46
N PRO A 59 14.07 -15.18 -3.86
CA PRO A 59 14.66 -14.96 -5.18
C PRO A 59 13.77 -15.43 -6.34
N ILE A 60 12.92 -16.43 -6.13
CA ILE A 60 11.98 -16.91 -7.14
C ILE A 60 10.88 -15.85 -7.35
N ALA A 61 10.22 -15.38 -6.27
CA ALA A 61 9.22 -14.33 -6.37
C ALA A 61 9.79 -13.08 -7.05
N ARG A 62 11.02 -12.68 -6.70
CA ARG A 62 11.70 -11.52 -7.28
C ARG A 62 11.77 -11.58 -8.81
N LYS A 63 12.05 -12.75 -9.39
CA LYS A 63 12.10 -12.93 -10.86
C LYS A 63 10.75 -12.71 -11.53
N HIS A 64 9.67 -13.10 -10.88
CA HIS A 64 8.31 -12.92 -11.39
C HIS A 64 7.78 -11.50 -11.12
N ILE A 65 8.17 -10.87 -10.02
CA ILE A 65 7.82 -9.49 -9.70
C ILE A 65 8.44 -8.53 -10.71
N ASN A 66 9.76 -8.56 -10.87
CA ASN A 66 10.54 -7.81 -11.88
C ASN A 66 10.06 -6.37 -12.11
N MET A 67 10.04 -5.55 -11.06
CA MET A 67 9.54 -4.19 -11.14
C MET A 67 10.21 -3.25 -10.14
N LYS A 68 9.96 -1.95 -10.31
CA LYS A 68 10.29 -0.91 -9.34
C LYS A 68 9.02 -0.37 -8.67
N VAL A 69 9.10 -0.16 -7.37
CA VAL A 69 8.03 0.44 -6.57
C VAL A 69 8.51 1.75 -5.97
N GLN A 70 7.76 2.84 -6.16
CA GLN A 70 7.93 4.08 -5.40
C GLN A 70 7.03 3.99 -4.18
N LEU A 71 7.61 3.85 -3.00
CA LEU A 71 6.90 3.89 -1.72
C LEU A 71 7.09 5.26 -1.08
N ILE A 72 5.99 5.91 -0.74
CA ILE A 72 5.97 7.15 0.05
C ILE A 72 5.32 6.86 1.40
N ALA A 73 6.11 6.92 2.45
CA ALA A 73 5.62 6.93 3.83
C ALA A 73 5.30 8.37 4.22
N GLU A 74 4.01 8.76 4.14
CA GLU A 74 3.58 10.14 4.31
C GLU A 74 3.47 10.54 5.77
N GLY A 75 4.07 11.67 6.14
CA GLY A 75 3.99 12.26 7.47
C GLY A 75 5.33 12.34 8.18
N LYS A 76 5.29 12.67 9.49
CA LYS A 76 6.48 12.84 10.30
C LYS A 76 7.28 11.54 10.41
N ASN A 77 8.60 11.66 10.29
CA ASN A 77 9.55 10.55 10.26
C ASN A 77 9.31 9.53 9.12
N GLY A 78 8.48 9.88 8.14
CA GLY A 78 8.32 9.13 6.89
C GLY A 78 9.47 9.38 5.92
N GLY A 79 9.19 9.17 4.63
CA GLY A 79 10.17 9.38 3.57
C GLY A 79 9.72 8.81 2.24
N GLU A 80 10.56 8.94 1.25
CA GLU A 80 10.38 8.39 -0.09
C GLU A 80 11.40 7.29 -0.33
N PHE A 81 10.95 6.15 -0.83
CA PHE A 81 11.78 4.96 -1.00
C PHE A 81 11.53 4.33 -2.37
N ILE A 82 12.60 3.89 -2.99
CA ILE A 82 12.57 3.13 -4.23
C ILE A 82 12.85 1.66 -3.88
N LEU A 83 11.88 0.77 -4.14
CA LEU A 83 12.08 -0.67 -4.03
C LEU A 83 12.38 -1.20 -5.44
N ASP A 84 13.62 -1.56 -5.69
CA ASP A 84 14.04 -2.10 -6.98
C ASP A 84 14.05 -3.63 -6.93
N ILE A 85 12.94 -4.23 -7.35
CA ILE A 85 12.71 -5.68 -7.36
C ILE A 85 12.96 -6.25 -8.77
N SER A 86 13.84 -5.62 -9.54
CA SER A 86 14.15 -6.10 -10.90
C SER A 86 14.91 -7.43 -10.85
N LYS A 87 14.63 -8.29 -11.85
CA LYS A 87 15.23 -9.62 -11.94
C LYS A 87 16.76 -9.62 -12.05
N ASP A 88 17.30 -8.56 -12.63
CA ASP A 88 18.73 -8.43 -12.93
C ASP A 88 19.54 -7.86 -11.75
N LYS A 89 18.88 -7.47 -10.66
CA LYS A 89 19.54 -6.93 -9.49
C LYS A 89 20.02 -8.03 -8.55
N GLU A 90 21.31 -8.30 -8.56
CA GLU A 90 21.93 -9.35 -7.74
C GLU A 90 22.39 -8.85 -6.36
N SER A 91 22.52 -7.54 -6.17
CA SER A 91 22.97 -6.97 -4.89
C SER A 91 21.85 -7.11 -3.83
N GLY A 92 22.20 -7.57 -2.64
CA GLY A 92 21.25 -7.67 -1.51
C GLY A 92 20.66 -6.34 -1.01
N THR A 93 20.84 -5.23 -1.74
CA THR A 93 20.30 -3.90 -1.43
C THR A 93 19.24 -3.54 -2.45
N TYR A 94 17.99 -3.74 -2.09
CA TYR A 94 16.83 -3.50 -2.97
C TYR A 94 16.12 -2.18 -2.66
N VAL A 95 16.42 -1.57 -1.53
CA VAL A 95 15.80 -0.32 -1.07
C VAL A 95 16.80 0.82 -1.14
N THR A 96 16.36 1.94 -1.71
CA THR A 96 17.12 3.20 -1.74
C THR A 96 16.19 4.33 -1.34
N GLU A 97 16.65 5.20 -0.43
CA GLU A 97 15.92 6.43 -0.13
C GLU A 97 15.96 7.36 -1.34
N GLY A 98 14.82 7.95 -1.67
CA GLY A 98 14.67 8.89 -2.77
C GLY A 98 13.42 8.69 -3.59
N LYS A 99 13.34 9.47 -4.66
CA LYS A 99 12.22 9.50 -5.60
C LYS A 99 12.66 9.09 -7.00
N THR A 100 11.76 8.39 -7.69
CA THR A 100 11.91 8.06 -9.12
C THR A 100 10.60 8.26 -9.84
N ASP A 101 10.66 8.66 -11.12
CA ASP A 101 9.51 8.64 -12.03
C ASP A 101 9.46 7.35 -12.86
N ASP A 102 10.53 6.53 -12.80
CA ASP A 102 10.65 5.21 -13.41
C ASP A 102 10.18 4.13 -12.43
N TRP A 103 8.87 4.10 -12.15
CA TRP A 103 8.24 3.12 -11.30
C TRP A 103 7.13 2.37 -12.05
N ASN A 104 6.92 1.11 -11.66
CA ASN A 104 5.79 0.29 -12.11
C ASN A 104 4.61 0.39 -11.14
N TYR A 105 4.90 0.49 -9.84
CA TYR A 105 3.94 0.71 -8.77
C TYR A 105 4.31 1.96 -7.99
N TYR A 106 3.29 2.73 -7.67
CA TYR A 106 3.37 3.87 -6.77
C TYR A 106 2.46 3.61 -5.56
N MET A 107 2.99 3.75 -4.37
CA MET A 107 2.26 3.54 -3.12
C MET A 107 2.52 4.71 -2.17
N LYS A 108 1.47 5.38 -1.76
CA LYS A 108 1.51 6.46 -0.78
C LYS A 108 0.67 6.07 0.43
N ILE A 109 1.31 5.90 1.57
CA ILE A 109 0.75 5.32 2.78
C ILE A 109 1.14 6.20 3.98
N PRO A 110 0.25 6.46 4.95
CA PRO A 110 0.63 7.13 6.20
C PRO A 110 1.79 6.42 6.90
N ALA A 111 2.81 7.18 7.31
CA ALA A 111 4.06 6.65 7.83
C ALA A 111 3.88 5.69 9.01
N HIS A 112 2.98 6.01 9.96
CA HIS A 112 2.70 5.14 11.11
C HIS A 112 2.08 3.79 10.71
N LEU A 113 1.33 3.72 9.59
CA LEU A 113 0.79 2.46 9.07
C LEU A 113 1.88 1.64 8.38
N VAL A 114 2.77 2.31 7.62
CA VAL A 114 3.95 1.63 7.08
C VAL A 114 4.76 1.03 8.22
N GLU A 115 4.99 1.79 9.30
CA GLU A 115 5.75 1.31 10.45
C GLU A 115 5.12 0.05 11.07
N LYS A 116 3.81 0.09 11.31
CA LYS A 116 3.07 -1.08 11.84
C LYS A 116 3.19 -2.29 10.91
N SER A 117 3.12 -2.08 9.59
CA SER A 117 3.21 -3.18 8.63
C SER A 117 4.62 -3.77 8.53
N VAL A 118 5.66 -2.95 8.48
CA VAL A 118 7.05 -3.46 8.45
C VAL A 118 7.52 -3.99 9.81
N SER A 119 6.80 -3.68 10.90
CA SER A 119 7.01 -4.26 12.24
C SER A 119 6.10 -5.47 12.51
N GLU A 120 5.35 -5.93 11.51
CA GLU A 120 4.43 -7.09 11.59
C GLU A 120 3.27 -6.92 12.59
N GLU A 121 2.99 -5.68 13.01
CA GLU A 121 1.87 -5.34 13.90
C GLU A 121 0.55 -5.15 13.11
N LEU A 122 0.65 -4.87 11.81
CA LEU A 122 -0.48 -4.71 10.90
C LEU A 122 -0.20 -5.48 9.62
N LEU A 123 -1.08 -6.41 9.27
CA LEU A 123 -0.97 -7.14 8.01
C LEU A 123 -1.16 -6.21 6.81
N TRP A 124 -0.33 -6.38 5.78
CA TRP A 124 -0.44 -5.62 4.53
C TRP A 124 -1.80 -5.76 3.87
N GLU A 125 -2.40 -6.96 3.94
CA GLU A 125 -3.77 -7.18 3.47
C GLU A 125 -4.78 -6.28 4.18
N THR A 126 -4.72 -6.21 5.50
CA THR A 126 -5.59 -5.33 6.30
C THR A 126 -5.37 -3.86 5.95
N LEU A 127 -4.12 -3.44 5.75
CA LEU A 127 -3.79 -2.09 5.33
C LEU A 127 -4.42 -1.77 3.97
N PHE A 128 -4.30 -2.65 2.98
CA PHE A 128 -4.86 -2.41 1.65
C PHE A 128 -6.39 -2.41 1.64
N LEU A 129 -7.03 -3.26 2.43
CA LEU A 129 -8.49 -3.27 2.59
C LEU A 129 -9.02 -2.04 3.35
N SER A 130 -8.18 -1.37 4.13
CA SER A 130 -8.59 -0.18 4.88
C SER A 130 -8.83 1.07 4.03
N ALA A 131 -8.47 1.04 2.74
CA ALA A 131 -8.49 2.19 1.83
C ALA A 131 -7.72 3.44 2.34
N ARG A 132 -6.78 3.26 3.25
CA ARG A 132 -5.97 4.34 3.88
C ARG A 132 -4.64 4.57 3.15
N TRP A 133 -4.59 4.25 1.88
CA TRP A 133 -3.43 4.40 1.02
C TRP A 133 -3.86 4.86 -0.37
N LYS A 134 -2.92 5.39 -1.12
CA LYS A 134 -3.10 5.73 -2.53
C LYS A 134 -2.11 4.95 -3.34
N GLY A 135 -2.56 4.43 -4.48
CA GLY A 135 -1.71 3.66 -5.39
C GLY A 135 -1.97 3.99 -6.84
N ASP A 136 -0.94 3.77 -7.66
CA ASP A 136 -1.01 3.87 -9.11
C ASP A 136 -0.08 2.81 -9.74
N ARG A 137 -0.28 2.48 -11.02
CA ARG A 137 0.46 1.44 -11.74
C ARG A 137 0.78 1.86 -13.17
N LYS A 138 1.99 1.55 -13.61
CA LYS A 138 2.47 1.77 -14.99
C LYS A 138 3.22 0.54 -15.52
N PRO A 139 2.71 -0.18 -16.52
CA PRO A 139 1.37 -0.11 -17.09
C PRO A 139 0.30 -0.46 -16.03
N ASP A 140 -0.98 -0.16 -16.30
CA ASP A 140 -2.08 -0.52 -15.40
C ASP A 140 -2.33 -2.05 -15.43
N GLN A 141 -1.37 -2.78 -14.87
CA GLN A 141 -1.40 -4.24 -14.75
C GLN A 141 -1.21 -4.63 -13.29
N TRP A 142 -2.04 -5.56 -12.85
CA TRP A 142 -1.93 -6.13 -11.53
C TRP A 142 -0.76 -7.10 -11.46
N ASN A 143 0.16 -6.89 -10.52
CA ASN A 143 1.24 -7.83 -10.24
C ASN A 143 0.91 -8.61 -8.96
N GLU A 144 0.30 -9.77 -9.13
CA GLU A 144 -0.09 -10.63 -8.02
C GLU A 144 1.11 -11.13 -7.21
N HIS A 145 2.27 -11.31 -7.86
CA HIS A 145 3.47 -11.80 -7.21
C HIS A 145 4.01 -10.83 -6.16
N PHE A 146 3.91 -9.52 -6.45
CA PHE A 146 4.29 -8.49 -5.48
C PHE A 146 3.34 -8.44 -4.29
N ILE A 147 2.05 -8.50 -4.55
CA ILE A 147 1.04 -8.48 -3.51
C ILE A 147 1.14 -9.73 -2.63
N ASN A 148 1.34 -10.90 -3.24
CA ASN A 148 1.54 -12.15 -2.50
C ASN A 148 2.80 -12.11 -1.63
N LEU A 149 3.90 -11.49 -2.11
CA LEU A 149 5.11 -11.30 -1.30
C LEU A 149 4.86 -10.43 -0.07
N LEU A 150 4.00 -9.41 -0.18
CA LEU A 150 3.63 -8.57 0.97
C LEU A 150 2.71 -9.31 1.95
N TYR A 151 1.77 -10.12 1.46
CA TYR A 151 0.79 -10.79 2.29
C TYR A 151 1.37 -11.98 3.06
N ASP A 152 2.26 -12.72 2.47
CA ASP A 152 2.91 -13.87 3.07
C ASP A 152 4.36 -14.01 2.58
N PRO A 153 5.32 -13.31 3.22
CA PRO A 153 6.71 -13.31 2.79
C PRO A 153 7.48 -14.59 3.14
N ASP A 154 6.82 -15.65 3.64
CA ASP A 154 7.47 -16.92 4.00
C ASP A 154 8.10 -17.57 2.76
N PRO A 155 9.45 -17.72 2.71
CA PRO A 155 10.15 -18.24 1.53
C PRO A 155 9.75 -19.66 1.18
N THR A 156 9.38 -20.49 2.17
CA THR A 156 8.98 -21.88 1.96
C THR A 156 7.63 -21.95 1.25
N ARG A 157 6.68 -21.16 1.70
CA ARG A 157 5.34 -21.08 1.08
C ARG A 157 5.41 -20.53 -0.32
N ILE A 158 6.12 -19.41 -0.49
CA ILE A 158 6.34 -18.79 -1.80
C ILE A 158 7.00 -19.79 -2.75
N SER A 159 8.08 -20.45 -2.35
CA SER A 159 8.75 -21.46 -3.19
C SER A 159 7.82 -22.60 -3.62
N ASN A 160 6.93 -23.06 -2.74
CA ASN A 160 5.97 -24.10 -3.07
C ASN A 160 4.91 -23.63 -4.06
N ILE A 161 4.42 -22.39 -3.95
CA ILE A 161 3.48 -21.79 -4.90
C ILE A 161 4.11 -21.75 -6.29
N TYR A 162 5.36 -21.27 -6.42
CA TYR A 162 6.03 -21.17 -7.72
C TYR A 162 6.40 -22.53 -8.34
N LYS A 163 6.71 -23.55 -7.53
CA LYS A 163 6.88 -24.91 -8.05
C LYS A 163 5.61 -25.47 -8.70
N ILE A 164 4.44 -25.06 -8.23
CA ILE A 164 3.16 -25.42 -8.83
C ILE A 164 2.91 -24.58 -10.08
N TYR A 165 3.15 -23.27 -9.99
CA TYR A 165 2.97 -22.33 -11.08
C TYR A 165 3.83 -22.72 -12.31
N ASP A 166 5.12 -23.00 -12.14
CA ASP A 166 6.05 -23.41 -13.21
C ASP A 166 5.71 -24.77 -13.84
N LYS A 167 4.87 -25.58 -13.19
CA LYS A 167 4.39 -26.84 -13.76
C LYS A 167 3.14 -26.69 -14.61
N LEU A 168 2.41 -25.58 -14.45
CA LEU A 168 1.14 -25.32 -15.11
C LEU A 168 1.30 -24.42 -16.35
N HIS A 169 2.44 -23.75 -16.50
CA HIS A 169 2.82 -22.85 -17.57
C HIS A 169 4.12 -23.28 -18.23
#